data_64c0c427d7238fee0c9ea8d30abccd39
#
_entry.id   64c0c427d7238fee0c9ea8d30abccd39
#
_cell.length_a   1.000
_cell.length_b   1.000
_cell.length_c   1.000
_cell.angle_alpha   90.00
_cell.angle_beta   90.00
_cell.angle_gamma   90.00
#
_symmetry.space_group_name_H-M   'P 1'
#
loop_
_entity.id
_entity.type
_entity.pdbx_description
1 polymer ?
#
loop_
_entity_poly.entity_id
_entity_poly.type
_entity_poly.pdbx_seq_one_letter_code
_entity_poly.pdbx_strand_id
1 'polypeptide(L)'
;MMDKKLIGIDLGGTTIKFAILTVDGIIQQKWSVQTNILDEGTHIIDDIVASINHRLALYHMQPEEFIGIGMGTPGSVDIEKGTVIGAYNLNWNTLQFVKKQVEEETGISFMLDNDANVAALGEDWMGAGKNSKDVVFITLGTGVGGGIIAQGQLIHGTKGCAGEIGHVTVDPNGFKCTCGKRGCLETVSSATGIVRVARQLSEEYVGNSSLKKAIDEGQAVTSKDVFNYAELENDPLALKVVDRVCYFLGLALGNIGNTLNPNSIIIGGGVSAAGEFLRSRIQTYFDRFTFPQVRESTKLKLAQLGNEAGVIGAASLALNYLEN
;
A
#
# COMPACT_ATOMS: atom_id res chain seq x y z
N MET A 1 -34.36 8.04 -8.29
CA MET A 1 -33.12 8.64 -7.72
C MET A 1 -32.06 8.45 -8.77
N MET A 2 -31.35 9.49 -9.22
CA MET A 2 -30.17 9.30 -10.09
C MET A 2 -29.20 8.40 -9.35
N ASP A 3 -28.63 7.40 -10.05
CA ASP A 3 -27.60 6.54 -9.50
C ASP A 3 -26.37 7.39 -9.24
N LYS A 4 -26.15 7.74 -7.97
CA LYS A 4 -24.98 8.52 -7.54
C LYS A 4 -23.70 7.74 -7.82
N LYS A 5 -22.64 8.45 -8.14
CA LYS A 5 -21.32 7.89 -8.50
C LYS A 5 -20.24 8.41 -7.57
N LEU A 6 -19.11 7.75 -7.61
CA LEU A 6 -17.90 8.09 -6.88
C LEU A 6 -16.73 8.25 -7.87
N ILE A 7 -15.79 9.13 -7.55
CA ILE A 7 -14.51 9.19 -8.25
C ILE A 7 -13.42 8.77 -7.28
N GLY A 8 -12.62 7.79 -7.69
CA GLY A 8 -11.42 7.37 -6.96
C GLY A 8 -10.15 7.76 -7.72
N ILE A 9 -9.16 8.31 -7.01
CA ILE A 9 -7.87 8.73 -7.56
C ILE A 9 -6.75 8.05 -6.78
N ASP A 10 -5.83 7.40 -7.51
CA ASP A 10 -4.58 6.85 -6.96
C ASP A 10 -3.41 7.65 -7.53
N LEU A 11 -2.85 8.54 -6.72
CA LEU A 11 -1.75 9.43 -7.10
C LEU A 11 -0.41 8.77 -6.86
N GLY A 12 0.19 8.25 -7.91
CA GLY A 12 1.55 7.71 -7.90
C GLY A 12 2.59 8.65 -8.49
N GLY A 13 3.86 8.40 -8.21
CA GLY A 13 4.97 9.24 -8.71
C GLY A 13 5.20 9.19 -10.23
N THR A 14 4.62 8.22 -10.94
CA THR A 14 4.75 8.07 -12.39
C THR A 14 3.42 8.25 -13.11
N THR A 15 2.33 7.83 -12.47
CA THR A 15 1.00 7.75 -13.08
C THR A 15 -0.05 8.10 -12.05
N ILE A 16 -1.00 8.94 -12.44
CA ILE A 16 -2.24 9.20 -11.69
C ILE A 16 -3.31 8.31 -12.31
N LYS A 17 -3.91 7.45 -11.50
CA LYS A 17 -5.02 6.58 -11.94
C LYS A 17 -6.33 7.14 -11.43
N PHE A 18 -7.37 7.02 -12.24
CA PHE A 18 -8.72 7.47 -11.94
C PHE A 18 -9.70 6.34 -12.20
N ALA A 19 -10.76 6.31 -11.42
CA ALA A 19 -11.92 5.49 -11.71
C ALA A 19 -13.22 6.22 -11.35
N ILE A 20 -14.28 5.99 -12.14
CA ILE A 20 -15.66 6.31 -11.79
C ILE A 20 -16.32 5.00 -11.36
N LEU A 21 -16.90 4.99 -10.17
CA LEU A 21 -17.52 3.81 -9.58
C LEU A 21 -18.99 4.09 -9.21
N THR A 22 -19.78 3.02 -9.16
CA THR A 22 -21.07 3.03 -8.48
C THR A 22 -20.86 3.05 -6.96
N VAL A 23 -21.90 3.34 -6.21
CA VAL A 23 -21.90 3.24 -4.73
C VAL A 23 -21.67 1.82 -4.21
N ASP A 24 -21.85 0.82 -5.06
CA ASP A 24 -21.57 -0.59 -4.73
C ASP A 24 -20.12 -1.00 -5.07
N GLY A 25 -19.27 -0.05 -5.45
CA GLY A 25 -17.85 -0.30 -5.74
C GLY A 25 -17.55 -0.86 -7.14
N ILE A 26 -18.53 -0.87 -8.06
CA ILE A 26 -18.34 -1.37 -9.42
C ILE A 26 -17.71 -0.28 -10.27
N ILE A 27 -16.53 -0.54 -10.84
CA ILE A 27 -15.85 0.38 -11.75
C ILE A 27 -16.62 0.46 -13.06
N GLN A 28 -17.12 1.65 -13.38
CA GLN A 28 -17.79 1.97 -14.65
C GLN A 28 -16.81 2.48 -15.71
N GLN A 29 -15.85 3.29 -15.29
CA GLN A 29 -14.80 3.82 -16.15
C GLN A 29 -13.48 3.87 -15.40
N LYS A 30 -12.38 3.66 -16.11
CA LYS A 30 -11.02 3.90 -15.59
C LYS A 30 -10.14 4.51 -16.66
N TRP A 31 -9.22 5.38 -16.23
CA TRP A 31 -8.20 5.99 -17.09
C TRP A 31 -6.99 6.40 -16.26
N SER A 32 -5.95 6.84 -16.92
CA SER A 32 -4.75 7.34 -16.26
C SER A 32 -4.10 8.44 -17.07
N VAL A 33 -3.36 9.29 -16.36
CA VAL A 33 -2.46 10.29 -16.95
C VAL A 33 -1.08 10.15 -16.34
N GLN A 34 -0.04 10.63 -17.02
CA GLN A 34 1.29 10.67 -16.45
C GLN A 34 1.36 11.72 -15.34
N THR A 35 2.08 11.43 -14.27
CA THR A 35 2.32 12.39 -13.20
C THR A 35 3.41 13.37 -13.65
N ASN A 36 3.05 14.64 -13.76
CA ASN A 36 3.99 15.69 -14.09
C ASN A 36 4.67 16.22 -12.82
N ILE A 37 5.83 15.66 -12.49
CA ILE A 37 6.62 16.06 -11.30
C ILE A 37 7.58 17.23 -11.56
N LEU A 38 7.56 17.83 -12.74
CA LEU A 38 8.37 18.99 -13.09
C LEU A 38 7.95 20.20 -12.22
N ASP A 39 8.82 21.18 -12.15
CA ASP A 39 8.58 22.43 -11.44
C ASP A 39 8.06 22.20 -10.01
N GLU A 40 8.73 21.31 -9.26
CA GLU A 40 8.37 20.92 -7.90
C GLU A 40 6.97 20.28 -7.78
N GLY A 41 6.47 19.67 -8.86
CA GLY A 41 5.16 19.00 -8.89
C GLY A 41 3.96 19.96 -8.85
N THR A 42 4.15 21.23 -9.18
CA THR A 42 3.08 22.26 -9.15
C THR A 42 1.95 21.98 -10.14
N HIS A 43 2.21 21.22 -11.21
CA HIS A 43 1.22 20.90 -12.23
C HIS A 43 0.27 19.75 -11.85
N ILE A 44 0.59 18.97 -10.82
CA ILE A 44 -0.13 17.72 -10.52
C ILE A 44 -1.60 17.97 -10.22
N ILE A 45 -1.93 19.00 -9.43
CA ILE A 45 -3.32 19.27 -9.03
C ILE A 45 -4.09 19.80 -10.24
N ASP A 46 -3.50 20.68 -11.04
CA ASP A 46 -4.09 21.20 -12.29
C ASP A 46 -4.39 20.06 -13.29
N ASP A 47 -3.44 19.12 -13.44
CA ASP A 47 -3.62 17.94 -14.31
C ASP A 47 -4.75 17.03 -13.81
N ILE A 48 -4.88 16.84 -12.48
CA ILE A 48 -5.99 16.09 -11.87
C ILE A 48 -7.32 16.75 -12.20
N VAL A 49 -7.46 18.05 -11.94
CA VAL A 49 -8.68 18.82 -12.19
C VAL A 49 -9.04 18.82 -13.67
N ALA A 50 -8.08 19.13 -14.53
CA ALA A 50 -8.27 19.13 -15.97
C ALA A 50 -8.73 17.75 -16.50
N SER A 51 -8.12 16.67 -15.97
CA SER A 51 -8.48 15.31 -16.36
C SER A 51 -9.91 14.93 -15.93
N ILE A 52 -10.34 15.34 -14.73
CA ILE A 52 -11.70 15.12 -14.24
C ILE A 52 -12.68 15.91 -15.11
N ASN A 53 -12.50 17.22 -15.23
CA ASN A 53 -13.40 18.10 -15.98
C ASN A 53 -13.54 17.68 -17.46
N HIS A 54 -12.42 17.28 -18.08
CA HIS A 54 -12.44 16.72 -19.43
C HIS A 54 -13.32 15.46 -19.51
N ARG A 55 -13.19 14.55 -18.51
CA ARG A 55 -13.98 13.31 -18.45
C ARG A 55 -15.45 13.59 -18.27
N LEU A 56 -15.81 14.49 -17.36
CA LEU A 56 -17.19 14.91 -17.13
C LEU A 56 -17.81 15.50 -18.42
N ALA A 57 -17.12 16.41 -19.08
CA ALA A 57 -17.57 17.02 -20.33
C ALA A 57 -17.74 15.99 -21.45
N LEU A 58 -16.78 15.07 -21.62
CA LEU A 58 -16.78 14.04 -22.67
C LEU A 58 -18.00 13.10 -22.57
N TYR A 59 -18.45 12.80 -21.36
CA TYR A 59 -19.56 11.88 -21.09
C TYR A 59 -20.84 12.60 -20.66
N HIS A 60 -20.89 13.95 -20.77
CA HIS A 60 -22.03 14.79 -20.39
C HIS A 60 -22.52 14.56 -18.96
N MET A 61 -21.57 14.27 -18.03
CA MET A 61 -21.86 14.09 -16.61
C MET A 61 -21.84 15.43 -15.89
N GLN A 62 -22.72 15.58 -14.88
CA GLN A 62 -22.79 16.79 -14.05
C GLN A 62 -22.16 16.52 -12.68
N PRO A 63 -21.53 17.52 -12.03
CA PRO A 63 -20.96 17.37 -10.68
C PRO A 63 -21.95 16.80 -9.66
N GLU A 64 -23.22 17.15 -9.77
CA GLU A 64 -24.30 16.71 -8.89
C GLU A 64 -24.60 15.20 -8.99
N GLU A 65 -24.13 14.52 -10.02
CA GLU A 65 -24.23 13.05 -10.13
C GLU A 65 -23.27 12.33 -9.20
N PHE A 66 -22.26 13.03 -8.65
CA PHE A 66 -21.24 12.45 -7.81
C PHE A 66 -21.51 12.72 -6.32
N ILE A 67 -21.23 11.73 -5.49
CA ILE A 67 -21.20 11.87 -4.04
C ILE A 67 -19.95 12.64 -3.64
N GLY A 68 -18.81 12.28 -4.25
CA GLY A 68 -17.54 12.91 -3.98
C GLY A 68 -16.38 12.28 -4.75
N ILE A 69 -15.24 12.89 -4.59
CA ILE A 69 -13.94 12.44 -5.09
C ILE A 69 -13.10 12.03 -3.89
N GLY A 70 -12.56 10.83 -3.92
CA GLY A 70 -11.53 10.42 -2.95
C GLY A 70 -10.18 10.27 -3.63
N MET A 71 -9.09 10.53 -2.91
CA MET A 71 -7.72 10.39 -3.43
C MET A 71 -6.79 9.73 -2.42
N GLY A 72 -6.03 8.73 -2.90
CA GLY A 72 -4.86 8.21 -2.21
C GLY A 72 -3.59 8.90 -2.70
N THR A 73 -2.72 9.32 -1.78
CA THR A 73 -1.48 10.05 -2.10
C THR A 73 -0.32 9.63 -1.21
N PRO A 74 0.91 9.59 -1.72
CA PRO A 74 2.08 9.52 -0.87
C PRO A 74 2.25 10.80 -0.05
N GLY A 75 3.10 10.73 0.98
CA GLY A 75 3.40 11.85 1.87
C GLY A 75 2.57 11.88 3.14
N SER A 76 2.77 12.93 3.92
CA SER A 76 2.01 13.18 5.15
C SER A 76 0.74 13.96 4.83
N VAL A 77 -0.39 13.40 5.19
CA VAL A 77 -1.73 13.93 4.89
C VAL A 77 -2.35 14.54 6.14
N ASP A 78 -2.79 15.80 6.06
CA ASP A 78 -3.71 16.41 7.02
C ASP A 78 -5.13 16.31 6.45
N ILE A 79 -5.88 15.35 6.93
CA ILE A 79 -7.21 15.01 6.40
C ILE A 79 -8.21 16.14 6.65
N GLU A 80 -8.14 16.80 7.81
CA GLU A 80 -9.05 17.88 8.17
C GLU A 80 -8.86 19.09 7.26
N LYS A 81 -7.59 19.48 7.03
CA LYS A 81 -7.25 20.59 6.15
C LYS A 81 -7.24 20.22 4.67
N GLY A 82 -7.21 18.94 4.34
CA GLY A 82 -7.09 18.47 2.96
C GLY A 82 -5.77 18.85 2.31
N THR A 83 -4.67 18.76 3.08
CA THR A 83 -3.32 19.16 2.62
C THR A 83 -2.34 18.00 2.68
N VAL A 84 -1.30 18.09 1.84
CA VAL A 84 -0.23 17.08 1.74
C VAL A 84 1.13 17.76 1.81
N ILE A 85 2.10 17.11 2.49
CA ILE A 85 3.50 17.56 2.53
C ILE A 85 4.44 16.34 2.55
N GLY A 86 5.65 16.50 2.01
CA GLY A 86 6.69 15.48 2.08
C GLY A 86 6.47 14.27 1.15
N ALA A 87 5.68 14.42 0.10
CA ALA A 87 5.58 13.44 -0.96
C ALA A 87 6.77 13.58 -1.93
N TYR A 88 7.94 13.09 -1.50
CA TYR A 88 9.21 13.31 -2.21
C TYR A 88 9.24 12.72 -3.63
N ASN A 89 8.51 11.64 -3.88
CA ASN A 89 8.36 11.04 -5.21
C ASN A 89 7.46 11.87 -6.16
N LEU A 90 6.78 12.89 -5.63
CA LEU A 90 6.00 13.88 -6.37
C LEU A 90 6.71 15.24 -6.44
N ASN A 91 7.91 15.37 -5.86
CA ASN A 91 8.61 16.64 -5.62
C ASN A 91 7.83 17.63 -4.70
N TRP A 92 6.83 17.16 -3.95
CA TRP A 92 6.06 17.97 -3.01
C TRP A 92 6.81 18.14 -1.69
N ASN A 93 7.81 19.02 -1.71
CA ASN A 93 8.60 19.39 -0.53
C ASN A 93 7.92 20.46 0.33
N THR A 94 6.95 21.18 -0.23
CA THR A 94 6.15 22.22 0.41
C THR A 94 4.70 21.78 0.59
N LEU A 95 3.96 22.49 1.43
CA LEU A 95 2.55 22.19 1.71
C LEU A 95 1.68 22.43 0.46
N GLN A 96 0.92 21.40 0.08
CA GLN A 96 -0.03 21.44 -1.03
C GLN A 96 -1.47 21.50 -0.53
N PHE A 97 -2.29 22.40 -1.05
CA PHE A 97 -3.69 22.62 -0.66
C PHE A 97 -4.63 21.88 -1.61
N VAL A 98 -4.53 20.56 -1.66
CA VAL A 98 -5.16 19.72 -2.68
C VAL A 98 -6.68 19.80 -2.62
N LYS A 99 -7.30 19.62 -1.44
CA LYS A 99 -8.75 19.62 -1.26
C LYS A 99 -9.38 20.89 -1.77
N LYS A 100 -8.84 22.04 -1.34
CA LYS A 100 -9.38 23.35 -1.69
C LYS A 100 -9.45 23.54 -3.20
N GLN A 101 -8.34 23.28 -3.88
CA GLN A 101 -8.28 23.51 -5.32
C GLN A 101 -9.19 22.54 -6.09
N VAL A 102 -9.17 21.24 -5.76
CA VAL A 102 -10.01 20.27 -6.46
C VAL A 102 -11.50 20.58 -6.26
N GLU A 103 -11.94 20.92 -5.05
CA GLU A 103 -13.35 21.27 -4.78
C GLU A 103 -13.78 22.55 -5.51
N GLU A 104 -12.93 23.60 -5.48
CA GLU A 104 -13.24 24.88 -6.15
C GLU A 104 -13.38 24.74 -7.67
N GLU A 105 -12.55 23.90 -8.30
CA GLU A 105 -12.47 23.79 -9.76
C GLU A 105 -13.34 22.67 -10.35
N THR A 106 -13.73 21.65 -9.56
CA THR A 106 -14.62 20.58 -10.03
C THR A 106 -16.06 20.72 -9.57
N GLY A 107 -16.32 21.46 -8.49
CA GLY A 107 -17.62 21.56 -7.84
C GLY A 107 -18.05 20.30 -7.11
N ILE A 108 -17.15 19.33 -6.88
CA ILE A 108 -17.42 18.04 -6.23
C ILE A 108 -16.65 17.98 -4.91
N SER A 109 -17.30 17.52 -3.83
CA SER A 109 -16.66 17.31 -2.52
C SER A 109 -15.46 16.38 -2.63
N PHE A 110 -14.36 16.71 -1.92
CA PHE A 110 -13.09 15.99 -2.04
C PHE A 110 -12.53 15.54 -0.71
N MET A 111 -12.05 14.31 -0.66
CA MET A 111 -11.37 13.68 0.48
C MET A 111 -10.04 13.08 0.03
N LEU A 112 -9.06 13.07 0.93
CA LEU A 112 -7.78 12.41 0.65
C LEU A 112 -7.23 11.70 1.88
N ASP A 113 -6.42 10.68 1.62
CA ASP A 113 -5.69 9.95 2.64
C ASP A 113 -4.36 9.42 2.08
N ASN A 114 -3.54 8.83 2.94
CA ASN A 114 -2.33 8.15 2.53
C ASN A 114 -2.63 6.96 1.62
N ASP A 115 -1.75 6.69 0.65
CA ASP A 115 -1.91 5.64 -0.36
C ASP A 115 -2.07 4.23 0.24
N ALA A 116 -1.34 3.88 1.31
CA ALA A 116 -1.48 2.59 1.98
C ALA A 116 -2.79 2.48 2.76
N ASN A 117 -3.25 3.57 3.39
CA ASN A 117 -4.54 3.65 4.04
C ASN A 117 -5.69 3.44 3.04
N VAL A 118 -5.60 4.10 1.92
CA VAL A 118 -6.59 3.98 0.84
C VAL A 118 -6.62 2.57 0.27
N ALA A 119 -5.45 1.96 0.04
CA ALA A 119 -5.38 0.57 -0.39
C ALA A 119 -5.99 -0.41 0.65
N ALA A 120 -5.82 -0.13 1.95
CA ALA A 120 -6.47 -0.89 3.01
C ALA A 120 -7.99 -0.82 2.93
N LEU A 121 -8.54 0.38 2.72
CA LEU A 121 -9.98 0.58 2.52
C LEU A 121 -10.49 -0.16 1.29
N GLY A 122 -9.77 -0.12 0.18
CA GLY A 122 -10.15 -0.84 -1.04
C GLY A 122 -10.21 -2.35 -0.82
N GLU A 123 -9.19 -2.92 -0.23
CA GLU A 123 -9.14 -4.35 0.07
C GLU A 123 -10.16 -4.77 1.14
N ASP A 124 -10.51 -3.89 2.07
CA ASP A 124 -11.59 -4.17 3.01
C ASP A 124 -12.95 -4.12 2.33
N TRP A 125 -13.22 -3.08 1.53
CA TRP A 125 -14.51 -2.88 0.89
C TRP A 125 -14.80 -3.93 -0.19
N MET A 126 -13.93 -4.07 -1.19
CA MET A 126 -14.18 -4.87 -2.40
C MET A 126 -13.24 -6.06 -2.57
N GLY A 127 -12.27 -6.23 -1.67
CA GLY A 127 -11.22 -7.23 -1.79
C GLY A 127 -11.27 -8.31 -0.71
N ALA A 128 -10.09 -8.69 -0.22
CA ALA A 128 -9.89 -9.78 0.72
C ALA A 128 -10.48 -9.53 2.12
N GLY A 129 -10.76 -8.26 2.50
CA GLY A 129 -11.33 -7.86 3.79
C GLY A 129 -12.80 -8.25 3.94
N LYS A 130 -13.58 -8.13 2.87
CA LYS A 130 -15.03 -8.45 2.83
C LYS A 130 -15.86 -7.62 3.81
N ASN A 131 -15.63 -6.32 3.86
CA ASN A 131 -16.26 -5.39 4.80
C ASN A 131 -16.12 -5.82 6.27
N SER A 132 -14.94 -6.25 6.65
CA SER A 132 -14.65 -6.62 8.03
C SER A 132 -14.39 -5.36 8.87
N LYS A 133 -14.90 -5.34 10.11
CA LYS A 133 -14.68 -4.19 10.99
C LYS A 133 -13.24 -4.04 11.49
N ASP A 134 -12.44 -5.12 11.43
CA ASP A 134 -11.10 -5.16 12.01
C ASP A 134 -10.13 -5.82 11.02
N VAL A 135 -9.40 -4.99 10.27
CA VAL A 135 -8.47 -5.40 9.22
C VAL A 135 -7.15 -4.66 9.36
N VAL A 136 -6.06 -5.36 9.17
CA VAL A 136 -4.74 -4.75 8.94
C VAL A 136 -4.34 -5.05 7.52
N PHE A 137 -3.93 -4.03 6.79
CA PHE A 137 -3.35 -4.16 5.45
C PHE A 137 -1.86 -3.83 5.52
N ILE A 138 -1.05 -4.63 4.84
CA ILE A 138 0.37 -4.36 4.63
C ILE A 138 0.68 -4.45 3.14
N THR A 139 1.34 -3.42 2.60
CA THR A 139 1.81 -3.42 1.21
C THR A 139 3.32 -3.59 1.16
N LEU A 140 3.79 -4.61 0.43
CA LEU A 140 5.19 -4.96 0.23
C LEU A 140 5.61 -4.54 -1.19
N GLY A 141 6.02 -3.29 -1.34
CA GLY A 141 6.46 -2.67 -2.59
C GLY A 141 7.94 -2.26 -2.54
N THR A 142 8.28 -1.11 -3.13
CA THR A 142 9.61 -0.48 -2.99
C THR A 142 9.94 -0.21 -1.53
N GLY A 143 8.94 0.20 -0.74
CA GLY A 143 8.94 0.27 0.71
C GLY A 143 7.93 -0.71 1.31
N VAL A 144 7.61 -0.51 2.59
CA VAL A 144 6.55 -1.23 3.30
C VAL A 144 5.60 -0.21 3.92
N GLY A 145 4.37 -0.18 3.42
CA GLY A 145 3.28 0.64 3.97
C GLY A 145 2.26 -0.22 4.71
N GLY A 146 1.34 0.43 5.41
CA GLY A 146 0.25 -0.26 6.10
C GLY A 146 -0.94 0.63 6.36
N GLY A 147 -2.10 0.01 6.57
CA GLY A 147 -3.32 0.66 7.02
C GLY A 147 -4.03 -0.22 8.03
N ILE A 148 -4.65 0.40 9.01
CA ILE A 148 -5.34 -0.30 10.12
C ILE A 148 -6.79 0.17 10.15
N ILE A 149 -7.71 -0.77 10.00
CA ILE A 149 -9.12 -0.55 10.19
C ILE A 149 -9.51 -1.24 11.50
N ALA A 150 -10.07 -0.50 12.43
CA ALA A 150 -10.57 -1.03 13.70
C ALA A 150 -11.98 -0.50 13.95
N GLN A 151 -12.89 -1.40 14.30
CA GLN A 151 -14.32 -1.10 14.48
C GLN A 151 -14.98 -0.44 13.25
N GLY A 152 -14.49 -0.79 12.06
CA GLY A 152 -14.98 -0.24 10.79
C GLY A 152 -14.43 1.15 10.43
N GLN A 153 -13.49 1.68 11.22
CA GLN A 153 -12.89 2.99 10.98
C GLN A 153 -11.39 2.88 10.75
N LEU A 154 -10.89 3.64 9.80
CA LEU A 154 -9.46 3.75 9.56
C LEU A 154 -8.78 4.50 10.72
N ILE A 155 -7.71 3.93 11.23
CA ILE A 155 -6.96 4.50 12.35
C ILE A 155 -5.86 5.41 11.80
N HIS A 156 -5.99 6.71 12.06
CA HIS A 156 -5.01 7.71 11.64
C HIS A 156 -3.98 8.06 12.72
N GLY A 157 -4.35 7.90 13.99
CA GLY A 157 -3.54 8.38 15.12
C GLY A 157 -3.51 9.92 15.21
N THR A 158 -2.77 10.42 16.19
CA THR A 158 -2.79 11.85 16.53
C THR A 158 -2.28 12.80 15.41
N LYS A 159 -1.42 12.27 14.51
CA LYS A 159 -0.81 13.07 13.43
C LYS A 159 -0.89 12.37 12.07
N GLY A 160 -1.88 11.50 11.87
CA GLY A 160 -2.02 10.76 10.61
C GLY A 160 -0.95 9.71 10.35
N CYS A 161 -0.17 9.31 11.37
CA CYS A 161 0.96 8.38 11.19
C CYS A 161 0.70 6.99 11.78
N ALA A 162 -0.54 6.62 12.06
CA ALA A 162 -0.85 5.23 12.41
C ALA A 162 -0.70 4.35 11.15
N GLY A 163 -0.38 3.08 11.35
CA GLY A 163 -0.19 2.18 10.22
C GLY A 163 1.22 2.18 9.62
N GLU A 164 2.17 2.93 10.18
CA GLU A 164 3.59 2.92 9.75
C GLU A 164 4.29 1.59 10.08
N ILE A 165 3.70 0.48 9.61
CA ILE A 165 4.09 -0.90 9.91
C ILE A 165 5.51 -1.19 9.42
N GLY A 166 5.88 -0.62 8.28
CA GLY A 166 7.22 -0.76 7.71
C GLY A 166 8.34 -0.25 8.63
N HIS A 167 7.99 0.65 9.54
CA HIS A 167 8.95 1.23 10.49
C HIS A 167 8.95 0.59 11.88
N VAL A 168 8.22 -0.52 12.07
CA VAL A 168 8.35 -1.35 13.27
C VAL A 168 9.75 -1.98 13.28
N THR A 169 10.47 -1.86 14.40
CA THR A 169 11.80 -2.44 14.56
C THR A 169 11.70 -3.97 14.78
N VAL A 170 12.23 -4.75 13.85
CA VAL A 170 12.24 -6.22 13.90
C VAL A 170 13.64 -6.78 14.18
N ASP A 171 14.68 -6.00 13.93
CA ASP A 171 16.08 -6.34 14.19
C ASP A 171 16.85 -5.11 14.69
N PRO A 172 17.03 -4.91 16.01
CA PRO A 172 17.72 -3.74 16.55
C PRO A 172 19.14 -3.53 16.01
N ASN A 173 19.80 -4.60 15.59
CA ASN A 173 21.15 -4.57 14.99
C ASN A 173 21.14 -4.59 13.46
N GLY A 174 19.95 -4.52 12.84
CA GLY A 174 19.74 -4.62 11.42
C GLY A 174 20.20 -3.39 10.62
N PHE A 175 19.76 -3.33 9.38
CA PHE A 175 20.13 -2.26 8.45
C PHE A 175 19.63 -0.88 8.87
N LYS A 176 20.36 0.16 8.48
CA LYS A 176 19.87 1.55 8.61
C LYS A 176 18.64 1.75 7.74
N CYS A 177 17.63 2.41 8.29
CA CYS A 177 16.41 2.81 7.61
C CYS A 177 16.47 4.30 7.24
N THR A 178 15.79 4.68 6.16
CA THR A 178 15.64 6.07 5.72
C THR A 178 14.95 6.96 6.77
N CYS A 179 14.12 6.37 7.65
CA CYS A 179 13.49 7.10 8.77
C CYS A 179 14.45 7.48 9.91
N GLY A 180 15.75 7.17 9.78
CA GLY A 180 16.78 7.46 10.78
C GLY A 180 17.04 6.34 11.80
N LYS A 181 16.14 5.37 11.93
CA LYS A 181 16.30 4.21 12.83
C LYS A 181 17.11 3.08 12.19
N ARG A 182 17.30 2.02 12.97
CA ARG A 182 17.84 0.73 12.48
C ARG A 182 16.83 -0.39 12.65
N GLY A 183 16.90 -1.37 11.73
CA GLY A 183 16.18 -2.62 11.84
C GLY A 183 14.68 -2.53 11.62
N CYS A 184 14.21 -1.51 10.92
CA CYS A 184 12.82 -1.43 10.49
C CYS A 184 12.46 -2.60 9.57
N LEU A 185 11.23 -3.10 9.65
CA LEU A 185 10.71 -4.18 8.81
C LEU A 185 10.95 -3.92 7.32
N GLU A 186 10.74 -2.70 6.86
CA GLU A 186 10.98 -2.28 5.49
C GLU A 186 12.39 -2.63 5.00
N THR A 187 13.40 -2.50 5.85
CA THR A 187 14.80 -2.74 5.46
C THR A 187 15.12 -4.17 5.07
N VAL A 188 14.24 -5.11 5.40
CA VAL A 188 14.38 -6.54 5.14
C VAL A 188 13.26 -7.14 4.31
N SER A 189 12.05 -6.54 4.31
CA SER A 189 10.85 -7.15 3.72
C SER A 189 10.28 -6.38 2.52
N SER A 190 10.75 -5.16 2.24
CA SER A 190 10.44 -4.49 0.96
C SER A 190 11.15 -5.15 -0.21
N ALA A 191 10.75 -4.86 -1.44
CA ALA A 191 11.42 -5.37 -2.64
C ALA A 191 12.93 -5.07 -2.62
N THR A 192 13.31 -3.85 -2.22
CA THR A 192 14.72 -3.46 -2.07
C THR A 192 15.38 -4.12 -0.85
N GLY A 193 14.63 -4.31 0.24
CA GLY A 193 15.09 -4.99 1.45
C GLY A 193 15.43 -6.45 1.21
N ILE A 194 14.58 -7.17 0.45
CA ILE A 194 14.82 -8.58 0.07
C ILE A 194 16.13 -8.74 -0.70
N VAL A 195 16.38 -7.86 -1.67
CA VAL A 195 17.64 -7.86 -2.44
C VAL A 195 18.84 -7.56 -1.53
N ARG A 196 18.68 -6.64 -0.58
CA ARG A 196 19.72 -6.32 0.42
C ARG A 196 20.05 -7.54 1.29
N VAL A 197 19.03 -8.26 1.77
CA VAL A 197 19.21 -9.51 2.53
C VAL A 197 19.89 -10.58 1.67
N ALA A 198 19.51 -10.71 0.38
CA ALA A 198 20.13 -11.65 -0.55
C ALA A 198 21.63 -11.36 -0.72
N ARG A 199 22.02 -10.12 -0.93
CA ARG A 199 23.42 -9.70 -1.04
C ARG A 199 24.19 -9.98 0.24
N GLN A 200 23.65 -9.60 1.39
CA GLN A 200 24.29 -9.86 2.69
C GLN A 200 24.54 -11.35 2.91
N LEU A 201 23.54 -12.20 2.68
CA LEU A 201 23.67 -13.63 2.89
C LEU A 201 24.60 -14.28 1.85
N SER A 202 24.71 -13.73 0.64
CA SER A 202 25.62 -14.26 -0.40
C SER A 202 27.09 -14.11 -0.04
N GLU A 203 27.46 -13.07 0.73
CA GLU A 203 28.84 -12.81 1.15
C GLU A 203 29.40 -13.96 2.02
N GLU A 204 28.56 -14.54 2.88
CA GLU A 204 28.95 -15.61 3.81
C GLU A 204 28.56 -17.01 3.31
N TYR A 205 27.82 -17.09 2.19
CA TYR A 205 27.30 -18.35 1.70
C TYR A 205 28.38 -19.17 0.99
N VAL A 206 28.58 -20.41 1.47
CA VAL A 206 29.47 -21.41 0.86
C VAL A 206 28.62 -22.54 0.28
N GLY A 207 28.68 -22.74 -1.03
CA GLY A 207 27.94 -23.78 -1.73
C GLY A 207 27.47 -23.36 -3.13
N ASN A 208 26.87 -24.29 -3.84
CA ASN A 208 26.29 -24.01 -5.16
C ASN A 208 24.95 -23.30 -4.99
N SER A 209 24.76 -22.18 -5.71
CA SER A 209 23.54 -21.41 -5.76
C SER A 209 23.49 -20.58 -7.03
N SER A 210 22.40 -20.67 -7.78
CA SER A 210 22.14 -19.84 -8.97
C SER A 210 22.00 -18.38 -8.58
N LEU A 211 21.33 -18.08 -7.45
CA LEU A 211 21.21 -16.74 -6.91
C LEU A 211 22.58 -16.15 -6.55
N LYS A 212 23.44 -16.93 -5.86
CA LYS A 212 24.80 -16.46 -5.55
C LYS A 212 25.57 -16.15 -6.81
N LYS A 213 25.54 -17.05 -7.79
CA LYS A 213 26.22 -16.84 -9.08
C LYS A 213 25.76 -15.54 -9.76
N ALA A 214 24.45 -15.30 -9.83
CA ALA A 214 23.88 -14.08 -10.40
C ALA A 214 24.38 -12.82 -9.68
N ILE A 215 24.43 -12.86 -8.32
CA ILE A 215 24.94 -11.74 -7.52
C ILE A 215 26.43 -11.51 -7.75
N ASP A 216 27.25 -12.57 -7.72
CA ASP A 216 28.70 -12.50 -7.91
C ASP A 216 29.10 -12.01 -9.31
N GLU A 217 28.30 -12.34 -10.33
CA GLU A 217 28.45 -11.85 -11.72
C GLU A 217 27.94 -10.41 -11.93
N GLY A 218 27.40 -9.77 -10.87
CA GLY A 218 26.94 -8.38 -10.93
C GLY A 218 25.61 -8.20 -11.67
N GLN A 219 24.80 -9.27 -11.81
CA GLN A 219 23.49 -9.17 -12.44
C GLN A 219 22.53 -8.31 -11.59
N ALA A 220 21.61 -7.63 -12.26
CA ALA A 220 20.56 -6.84 -11.61
C ALA A 220 19.47 -7.76 -11.02
N VAL A 221 19.74 -8.34 -9.85
CA VAL A 221 18.80 -9.21 -9.15
C VAL A 221 17.67 -8.39 -8.52
N THR A 222 16.44 -8.83 -8.72
CA THR A 222 15.21 -8.25 -8.13
C THR A 222 14.65 -9.16 -7.04
N SER A 223 13.70 -8.65 -6.23
CA SER A 223 12.98 -9.49 -5.27
C SER A 223 12.22 -10.64 -5.95
N LYS A 224 11.67 -10.40 -7.15
CA LYS A 224 11.01 -11.44 -7.95
C LYS A 224 11.97 -12.57 -8.31
N ASP A 225 13.20 -12.24 -8.70
CA ASP A 225 14.21 -13.25 -9.04
C ASP A 225 14.56 -14.09 -7.81
N VAL A 226 14.69 -13.47 -6.63
CA VAL A 226 14.92 -14.20 -5.37
C VAL A 226 13.81 -15.23 -5.11
N PHE A 227 12.54 -14.83 -5.27
CA PHE A 227 11.42 -15.75 -5.11
C PHE A 227 11.39 -16.83 -6.20
N ASN A 228 11.69 -16.50 -7.45
CA ASN A 228 11.77 -17.47 -8.54
C ASN A 228 12.88 -18.51 -8.29
N TYR A 229 14.08 -18.10 -7.90
CA TYR A 229 15.17 -19.02 -7.53
C TYR A 229 14.75 -19.93 -6.36
N ALA A 230 14.05 -19.37 -5.37
CA ALA A 230 13.62 -20.15 -4.21
C ALA A 230 12.53 -21.17 -4.56
N GLU A 231 11.49 -20.75 -5.30
CA GLU A 231 10.31 -21.57 -5.56
C GLU A 231 10.50 -22.54 -6.71
N LEU A 232 11.09 -22.09 -7.84
CA LEU A 232 11.19 -22.87 -9.05
C LEU A 232 12.46 -23.73 -9.12
N GLU A 233 13.57 -23.25 -8.56
CA GLU A 233 14.86 -23.93 -8.61
C GLU A 233 15.25 -24.59 -7.29
N ASN A 234 14.51 -24.35 -6.19
CA ASN A 234 14.87 -24.76 -4.83
C ASN A 234 16.30 -24.32 -4.45
N ASP A 235 16.71 -23.14 -4.94
CA ASP A 235 18.04 -22.59 -4.70
C ASP A 235 18.31 -22.42 -3.19
N PRO A 236 19.39 -23.00 -2.65
CA PRO A 236 19.58 -23.04 -1.20
C PRO A 236 19.83 -21.66 -0.57
N LEU A 237 20.47 -20.72 -1.29
CA LEU A 237 20.65 -19.36 -0.79
C LEU A 237 19.33 -18.60 -0.87
N ALA A 238 18.61 -18.69 -1.98
CA ALA A 238 17.31 -18.01 -2.14
C ALA A 238 16.30 -18.48 -1.09
N LEU A 239 16.25 -19.78 -0.78
CA LEU A 239 15.42 -20.32 0.30
C LEU A 239 15.80 -19.72 1.68
N LYS A 240 17.11 -19.55 1.98
CA LYS A 240 17.54 -18.87 3.22
C LYS A 240 17.14 -17.41 3.27
N VAL A 241 17.19 -16.71 2.12
CA VAL A 241 16.73 -15.30 2.03
C VAL A 241 15.24 -15.21 2.30
N VAL A 242 14.43 -16.02 1.61
CA VAL A 242 12.97 -16.04 1.78
C VAL A 242 12.59 -16.41 3.21
N ASP A 243 13.27 -17.40 3.80
CA ASP A 243 13.03 -17.80 5.19
C ASP A 243 13.28 -16.65 6.17
N ARG A 244 14.41 -15.93 6.03
CA ARG A 244 14.74 -14.77 6.87
C ARG A 244 13.73 -13.62 6.69
N VAL A 245 13.30 -13.35 5.48
CA VAL A 245 12.25 -12.33 5.17
C VAL A 245 10.92 -12.72 5.83
N CYS A 246 10.49 -13.98 5.67
CA CYS A 246 9.26 -14.48 6.26
C CYS A 246 9.31 -14.54 7.79
N TYR A 247 10.48 -14.80 8.37
CA TYR A 247 10.69 -14.71 9.82
C TYR A 247 10.36 -13.30 10.34
N PHE A 248 10.94 -12.27 9.75
CA PHE A 248 10.70 -10.89 10.18
C PHE A 248 9.28 -10.42 9.90
N LEU A 249 8.69 -10.83 8.77
CA LEU A 249 7.28 -10.56 8.49
C LEU A 249 6.38 -11.24 9.52
N GLY A 250 6.60 -12.53 9.79
CA GLY A 250 5.82 -13.25 10.80
C GLY A 250 5.96 -12.67 12.20
N LEU A 251 7.17 -12.20 12.58
CA LEU A 251 7.40 -11.52 13.85
C LEU A 251 6.62 -10.19 13.94
N ALA A 252 6.72 -9.34 12.92
CA ALA A 252 6.02 -8.06 12.90
C ALA A 252 4.50 -8.25 12.91
N LEU A 253 3.99 -9.11 12.02
CA LEU A 253 2.55 -9.36 11.90
C LEU A 253 2.01 -10.09 13.13
N GLY A 254 2.80 -10.96 13.76
CA GLY A 254 2.46 -11.60 15.04
C GLY A 254 2.30 -10.59 16.18
N ASN A 255 3.22 -9.61 16.28
CA ASN A 255 3.11 -8.54 17.27
C ASN A 255 1.90 -7.63 17.02
N ILE A 256 1.63 -7.30 15.76
CA ILE A 256 0.43 -6.53 15.36
C ILE A 256 -0.83 -7.34 15.68
N GLY A 257 -0.85 -8.63 15.35
CA GLY A 257 -1.94 -9.54 15.68
C GLY A 257 -2.23 -9.57 17.17
N ASN A 258 -1.19 -9.71 18.01
CA ASN A 258 -1.31 -9.72 19.48
C ASN A 258 -1.79 -8.36 20.04
N THR A 259 -1.53 -7.26 19.34
CA THR A 259 -1.91 -5.91 19.79
C THR A 259 -3.35 -5.56 19.40
N LEU A 260 -3.76 -5.91 18.17
CA LEU A 260 -5.02 -5.46 17.57
C LEU A 260 -6.05 -6.58 17.45
N ASN A 261 -5.62 -7.84 17.42
CA ASN A 261 -6.47 -9.01 17.16
C ASN A 261 -7.46 -8.81 16.00
N PRO A 262 -6.97 -8.45 14.80
CA PRO A 262 -7.84 -8.18 13.66
C PRO A 262 -8.46 -9.48 13.13
N ASN A 263 -9.59 -9.37 12.43
CA ASN A 263 -10.18 -10.50 11.72
C ASN A 263 -9.24 -11.05 10.63
N SER A 264 -8.58 -10.14 9.94
CA SER A 264 -7.58 -10.52 8.93
C SER A 264 -6.44 -9.53 8.82
N ILE A 265 -5.25 -10.06 8.45
CA ILE A 265 -4.10 -9.29 7.98
C ILE A 265 -3.94 -9.59 6.50
N ILE A 266 -4.05 -8.55 5.66
CA ILE A 266 -4.04 -8.65 4.21
C ILE A 266 -2.67 -8.20 3.71
N ILE A 267 -2.01 -9.06 2.92
CA ILE A 267 -0.67 -8.83 2.37
C ILE A 267 -0.79 -8.47 0.89
N GLY A 268 -0.45 -7.24 0.54
CA GLY A 268 -0.48 -6.71 -0.81
C GLY A 268 0.89 -6.22 -1.31
N GLY A 269 0.88 -5.47 -2.41
CA GLY A 269 2.09 -4.94 -3.05
C GLY A 269 2.79 -5.94 -3.97
N GLY A 270 3.82 -5.48 -4.69
CA GLY A 270 4.49 -6.28 -5.73
C GLY A 270 5.09 -7.59 -5.25
N VAL A 271 5.59 -7.65 -4.00
CA VAL A 271 6.18 -8.86 -3.42
C VAL A 271 5.10 -9.92 -3.14
N SER A 272 3.84 -9.53 -2.87
CA SER A 272 2.74 -10.47 -2.65
C SER A 272 2.41 -11.32 -3.88
N ALA A 273 2.91 -10.94 -5.06
CA ALA A 273 2.81 -11.75 -6.29
C ALA A 273 3.49 -13.14 -6.17
N ALA A 274 4.39 -13.33 -5.17
CA ALA A 274 4.91 -14.65 -4.83
C ALA A 274 3.85 -15.59 -4.23
N GLY A 275 2.64 -15.11 -4.03
CA GLY A 275 1.45 -15.91 -3.79
C GLY A 275 1.49 -16.76 -2.52
N GLU A 276 0.96 -17.97 -2.64
CA GLU A 276 0.88 -18.92 -1.52
C GLU A 276 2.25 -19.36 -1.01
N PHE A 277 3.26 -19.34 -1.87
CA PHE A 277 4.65 -19.63 -1.47
C PHE A 277 5.17 -18.65 -0.41
N LEU A 278 4.83 -17.37 -0.54
CA LEU A 278 5.13 -16.34 0.47
C LEU A 278 4.19 -16.48 1.67
N ARG A 279 2.87 -16.50 1.44
CA ARG A 279 1.86 -16.48 2.52
C ARG A 279 2.03 -17.65 3.51
N SER A 280 2.20 -18.88 3.01
CA SER A 280 2.34 -20.05 3.88
C SER A 280 3.59 -20.00 4.75
N ARG A 281 4.70 -19.45 4.24
CA ARG A 281 5.93 -19.28 5.02
C ARG A 281 5.79 -18.20 6.08
N ILE A 282 5.14 -17.08 5.76
CA ILE A 282 4.81 -16.06 6.77
C ILE A 282 3.90 -16.66 7.84
N GLN A 283 2.89 -17.47 7.45
CA GLN A 283 1.97 -18.12 8.39
C GLN A 283 2.71 -18.97 9.43
N THR A 284 3.73 -19.73 9.02
CA THR A 284 4.54 -20.55 9.93
C THR A 284 5.16 -19.71 11.06
N TYR A 285 5.68 -18.53 10.73
CA TYR A 285 6.28 -17.64 11.74
C TYR A 285 5.23 -16.83 12.49
N PHE A 286 4.15 -16.40 11.82
CA PHE A 286 3.01 -15.77 12.47
C PHE A 286 2.44 -16.67 13.58
N ASP A 287 2.23 -17.95 13.30
CA ASP A 287 1.72 -18.93 14.28
C ASP A 287 2.66 -19.11 15.47
N ARG A 288 3.98 -18.97 15.24
CA ARG A 288 5.00 -19.06 16.29
C ARG A 288 4.99 -17.85 17.22
N PHE A 289 4.69 -16.65 16.71
CA PHE A 289 4.79 -15.39 17.45
C PHE A 289 3.45 -14.87 17.98
N THR A 290 2.35 -15.48 17.58
CA THR A 290 1.01 -15.07 18.04
C THR A 290 0.53 -15.83 19.26
N PHE A 291 -0.23 -15.13 20.10
CA PHE A 291 -0.98 -15.72 21.18
C PHE A 291 -2.02 -16.72 20.63
N PRO A 292 -2.27 -17.88 21.30
CA PRO A 292 -3.10 -18.94 20.73
C PRO A 292 -4.47 -18.49 20.21
N GLN A 293 -5.19 -17.68 20.96
CA GLN A 293 -6.53 -17.19 20.57
C GLN A 293 -6.47 -16.25 19.38
N VAL A 294 -5.42 -15.43 19.25
CA VAL A 294 -5.19 -14.56 18.10
C VAL A 294 -4.91 -15.40 16.85
N ARG A 295 -4.07 -16.43 16.97
CA ARG A 295 -3.77 -17.36 15.88
C ARG A 295 -5.03 -18.07 15.34
N GLU A 296 -5.97 -18.40 16.21
CA GLU A 296 -7.23 -19.03 15.82
C GLU A 296 -8.17 -18.05 15.10
N SER A 297 -8.23 -16.80 15.55
CA SER A 297 -9.18 -15.79 15.09
C SER A 297 -8.66 -14.98 13.88
N THR A 298 -7.38 -14.62 13.85
CA THR A 298 -6.79 -13.79 12.79
C THR A 298 -6.33 -14.61 11.58
N LYS A 299 -6.72 -14.20 10.38
CA LYS A 299 -6.36 -14.91 9.14
C LYS A 299 -5.38 -14.06 8.31
N LEU A 300 -4.27 -14.68 7.88
CA LEU A 300 -3.39 -14.07 6.86
C LEU A 300 -3.98 -14.32 5.47
N LYS A 301 -4.19 -13.25 4.71
CA LYS A 301 -4.75 -13.28 3.36
C LYS A 301 -3.84 -12.55 2.37
N LEU A 302 -3.92 -12.91 1.10
CA LEU A 302 -3.33 -12.11 0.03
C LEU A 302 -4.36 -11.10 -0.47
N ALA A 303 -3.89 -9.93 -0.86
CA ALA A 303 -4.68 -8.89 -1.51
C ALA A 303 -5.29 -9.40 -2.82
N GLN A 304 -6.49 -8.96 -3.16
CA GLN A 304 -7.24 -9.43 -4.33
C GLN A 304 -7.39 -8.37 -5.42
N LEU A 305 -7.38 -7.08 -5.07
CA LEU A 305 -7.62 -5.99 -6.01
C LEU A 305 -6.37 -5.56 -6.81
N GLY A 306 -5.19 -5.95 -6.35
CA GLY A 306 -3.95 -5.61 -7.03
C GLY A 306 -3.81 -4.10 -7.27
N ASN A 307 -3.64 -3.71 -8.54
CA ASN A 307 -3.46 -2.30 -8.94
C ASN A 307 -4.74 -1.45 -8.86
N GLU A 308 -5.89 -2.02 -8.53
CA GLU A 308 -7.16 -1.31 -8.42
C GLU A 308 -7.48 -0.95 -6.96
N ALA A 309 -6.74 -1.50 -5.99
CA ALA A 309 -6.95 -1.24 -4.56
C ALA A 309 -6.94 0.27 -4.23
N GLY A 310 -6.00 1.02 -4.81
CA GLY A 310 -5.87 2.46 -4.61
C GLY A 310 -7.09 3.24 -5.08
N VAL A 311 -7.53 3.06 -6.32
CA VAL A 311 -8.70 3.81 -6.87
C VAL A 311 -10.01 3.39 -6.22
N ILE A 312 -10.19 2.10 -5.88
CA ILE A 312 -11.39 1.60 -5.21
C ILE A 312 -11.45 2.13 -3.78
N GLY A 313 -10.35 2.04 -3.04
CA GLY A 313 -10.27 2.55 -1.68
C GLY A 313 -10.40 4.07 -1.62
N ALA A 314 -9.82 4.78 -2.59
CA ALA A 314 -10.03 6.22 -2.72
C ALA A 314 -11.52 6.56 -2.88
N ALA A 315 -12.24 5.86 -3.75
CA ALA A 315 -13.67 6.07 -3.90
C ALA A 315 -14.45 5.81 -2.59
N SER A 316 -14.02 4.84 -1.78
CA SER A 316 -14.66 4.54 -0.49
C SER A 316 -14.52 5.66 0.54
N LEU A 317 -13.46 6.50 0.46
CA LEU A 317 -13.35 7.70 1.31
C LEU A 317 -14.54 8.63 1.12
N ALA A 318 -14.95 8.85 -0.14
CA ALA A 318 -16.08 9.72 -0.45
C ALA A 318 -17.42 9.12 0.03
N LEU A 319 -17.54 7.79 0.04
CA LEU A 319 -18.72 7.11 0.54
C LEU A 319 -18.85 7.22 2.07
N ASN A 320 -17.76 6.98 2.80
CA ASN A 320 -17.74 7.00 4.27
C ASN A 320 -17.96 8.38 4.88
N TYR A 321 -17.68 9.45 4.11
CA TYR A 321 -17.88 10.83 4.58
C TYR A 321 -19.36 11.22 4.72
N LEU A 322 -20.26 10.53 4.03
CA LEU A 322 -21.72 10.81 4.14
C LEU A 322 -22.37 10.11 5.34
N GLU A 323 -21.73 9.11 5.93
CA GLU A 323 -22.29 8.33 7.04
C GLU A 323 -21.93 8.90 8.42
N ASN A 324 -21.06 9.92 8.47
CA ASN A 324 -20.65 10.68 9.65
C ASN A 324 -21.18 12.12 9.63
#